data_1027c7451a0cdff8a6d2963be7841496
#
_entry.id   1027c7451a0cdff8a6d2963be7841496
#
_cell.length_a   1.000
_cell.length_b   1.000
_cell.length_c   1.000
_cell.angle_alpha   90.00
_cell.angle_beta   90.00
_cell.angle_gamma   90.00
#
_symmetry.space_group_name_H-M   'P 1'
#
loop_
_entity.id
_entity.type
_entity.pdbx_description
1 polymer ?
#
loop_
_entity_poly.entity_id
_entity_poly.type
_entity_poly.pdbx_seq_one_letter_code
_entity_poly.pdbx_strand_id
1 'polypeptide(L)'
;MFLLIMIVNLISDTVTKPSNKMLEAMLSAEVGDDVFKEDPTVNDFEEKVASLFEKEAALFFPSGTMTNQTAIKIHTQPGDQLICDHYSHIFNYEGGGVSFNSGVSCKMIKGNRGRITSSQILESINPPDFYHSPKTSLVCLENTTNKGGGAIYDLNEIEKISNLCKKHGLALHLDGARLWNA
;
A
#
# COMPACT_ATOMS: atom_id res chain seq x y z
N MET A 1 42.41 19.74 -12.14
CA MET A 1 40.96 19.71 -12.42
C MET A 1 40.45 18.31 -12.05
N PHE A 2 39.89 18.17 -10.85
CA PHE A 2 39.33 16.89 -10.43
C PHE A 2 37.99 16.70 -11.17
N LEU A 3 37.90 15.68 -12.01
CA LEU A 3 36.59 15.24 -12.54
C LEU A 3 35.75 14.72 -11.35
N LEU A 4 34.72 15.44 -10.98
CA LEU A 4 33.67 14.93 -10.10
C LEU A 4 32.92 13.84 -10.89
N ILE A 5 33.27 12.57 -10.65
CA ILE A 5 32.51 11.46 -11.22
C ILE A 5 31.17 11.40 -10.42
N MET A 6 30.12 11.84 -11.09
CA MET A 6 28.77 11.69 -10.54
C MET A 6 28.33 10.23 -10.74
N ILE A 7 28.21 9.49 -9.65
CA ILE A 7 27.69 8.12 -9.65
C ILE A 7 26.18 8.20 -9.62
N VAL A 8 25.52 7.75 -10.68
CA VAL A 8 24.06 7.60 -10.74
C VAL A 8 23.71 6.15 -10.37
N ASN A 9 23.03 5.97 -9.24
CA ASN A 9 22.59 4.66 -8.77
C ASN A 9 21.08 4.49 -9.04
N LEU A 10 20.74 3.54 -9.93
CA LEU A 10 19.35 3.26 -10.31
C LEU A 10 18.87 1.88 -9.82
N ILE A 11 19.51 1.32 -8.79
CA ILE A 11 19.13 0.02 -8.22
C ILE A 11 17.72 0.06 -7.61
N SER A 12 17.46 1.07 -6.78
CA SER A 12 16.18 1.25 -6.08
C SER A 12 16.10 2.66 -5.51
N ASP A 13 14.89 3.18 -5.36
CA ASP A 13 14.61 4.41 -4.61
C ASP A 13 15.01 4.29 -3.13
N THR A 14 15.03 3.09 -2.58
CA THR A 14 15.44 2.82 -1.19
C THR A 14 16.92 3.12 -0.89
N VAL A 15 17.77 3.31 -1.90
CA VAL A 15 19.19 3.70 -1.71
C VAL A 15 19.39 5.22 -1.62
N THR A 16 18.33 6.01 -1.81
CA THR A 16 18.39 7.48 -1.66
C THR A 16 18.70 7.87 -0.21
N LYS A 17 19.47 8.96 -0.06
CA LYS A 17 19.85 9.47 1.24
C LYS A 17 19.12 10.78 1.52
N PRO A 18 18.85 11.11 2.78
CA PRO A 18 18.29 12.40 3.14
C PRO A 18 19.23 13.55 2.73
N SER A 19 18.66 14.67 2.33
CA SER A 19 19.43 15.91 2.10
C SER A 19 19.89 16.50 3.44
N ASN A 20 20.88 17.44 3.39
CA ASN A 20 21.33 18.12 4.61
C ASN A 20 20.18 18.81 5.35
N LYS A 21 19.25 19.46 4.62
CA LYS A 21 18.08 20.09 5.23
C LYS A 21 17.15 19.08 5.93
N MET A 22 17.01 17.89 5.37
CA MET A 22 16.25 16.82 6.02
C MET A 22 16.93 16.34 7.29
N LEU A 23 18.28 16.19 7.28
CA LEU A 23 19.06 15.83 8.46
C LEU A 23 18.95 16.90 9.56
N GLU A 24 19.04 18.18 9.19
CA GLU A 24 18.86 19.30 10.11
C GLU A 24 17.44 19.30 10.73
N ALA A 25 16.40 19.06 9.93
CA ALA A 25 15.04 18.94 10.42
C ALA A 25 14.87 17.77 11.39
N MET A 26 15.46 16.60 11.09
CA MET A 26 15.45 15.45 12.00
C MET A 26 16.12 15.76 13.35
N LEU A 27 17.26 16.48 13.34
CA LEU A 27 17.99 16.83 14.58
C LEU A 27 17.27 17.87 15.42
N SER A 28 16.47 18.74 14.80
CA SER A 28 15.74 19.81 15.48
C SER A 28 14.27 19.45 15.78
N ALA A 29 13.82 18.26 15.38
CA ALA A 29 12.46 17.84 15.64
C ALA A 29 12.18 17.74 17.15
N GLU A 30 11.07 18.30 17.58
CA GLU A 30 10.55 18.09 18.92
C GLU A 30 9.96 16.68 19.01
N VAL A 31 10.34 15.94 20.05
CA VAL A 31 9.94 14.54 20.25
C VAL A 31 9.27 14.37 21.61
N GLY A 32 8.40 13.40 21.71
CA GLY A 32 7.67 13.06 22.93
C GLY A 32 7.27 11.60 22.96
N ASP A 33 6.47 11.21 23.97
CA ASP A 33 5.97 9.85 24.09
C ASP A 33 4.75 9.64 23.21
N ASP A 34 4.93 8.94 22.09
CA ASP A 34 3.85 8.67 21.14
C ASP A 34 2.74 7.77 21.73
N VAL A 35 3.03 6.96 22.74
CA VAL A 35 2.02 6.11 23.42
C VAL A 35 0.90 6.98 24.03
N PHE A 36 1.26 8.16 24.56
CA PHE A 36 0.32 9.11 25.14
C PHE A 36 -0.05 10.27 24.21
N LYS A 37 0.33 10.18 22.91
CA LYS A 37 0.11 11.26 21.93
C LYS A 37 0.82 12.58 22.32
N GLU A 38 1.96 12.48 22.98
CA GLU A 38 2.78 13.62 23.42
C GLU A 38 3.92 13.97 22.44
N ASP A 39 4.10 13.20 21.35
CA ASP A 39 5.07 13.55 20.29
C ASP A 39 4.43 14.53 19.29
N PRO A 40 4.80 15.83 19.32
CA PRO A 40 4.19 16.82 18.45
C PRO A 40 4.55 16.60 16.97
N THR A 41 5.74 16.10 16.68
CA THR A 41 6.18 15.86 15.29
C THR A 41 5.37 14.74 14.64
N VAL A 42 5.08 13.66 15.36
CA VAL A 42 4.23 12.56 14.87
C VAL A 42 2.79 13.03 14.71
N ASN A 43 2.25 13.73 15.72
CA ASN A 43 0.87 14.24 15.69
C ASN A 43 0.63 15.18 14.49
N ASP A 44 1.51 16.18 14.29
CA ASP A 44 1.44 17.12 13.16
C ASP A 44 1.55 16.41 11.81
N PHE A 45 2.38 15.38 11.72
CA PHE A 45 2.54 14.59 10.51
C PHE A 45 1.27 13.78 10.19
N GLU A 46 0.69 13.10 11.17
CA GLU A 46 -0.55 12.33 11.01
C GLU A 46 -1.71 13.25 10.61
N GLU A 47 -1.90 14.40 11.26
CA GLU A 47 -2.92 15.38 10.92
C GLU A 47 -2.76 15.93 9.50
N LYS A 48 -1.54 16.29 9.12
CA LYS A 48 -1.23 16.77 7.79
C LYS A 48 -1.54 15.74 6.71
N VAL A 49 -1.20 14.47 6.93
CA VAL A 49 -1.46 13.39 5.97
C VAL A 49 -2.95 13.11 5.89
N ALA A 50 -3.66 13.05 7.02
CA ALA A 50 -5.11 12.88 7.05
C ALA A 50 -5.82 13.98 6.25
N SER A 51 -5.45 15.24 6.48
CA SER A 51 -5.98 16.40 5.75
C SER A 51 -5.68 16.32 4.24
N LEU A 52 -4.46 15.96 3.87
CA LEU A 52 -4.04 15.87 2.46
C LEU A 52 -4.86 14.85 1.67
N PHE A 53 -5.22 13.73 2.30
CA PHE A 53 -6.00 12.65 1.69
C PHE A 53 -7.51 12.73 1.99
N GLU A 54 -7.97 13.81 2.64
CA GLU A 54 -9.37 14.01 3.04
C GLU A 54 -9.91 12.79 3.83
N LYS A 55 -9.11 12.30 4.80
CA LYS A 55 -9.44 11.18 5.67
C LYS A 55 -9.66 11.64 7.11
N GLU A 56 -10.40 10.85 7.85
CA GLU A 56 -10.71 11.10 9.27
C GLU A 56 -9.45 11.09 10.14
N ALA A 57 -8.49 10.23 9.81
CA ALA A 57 -7.23 10.08 10.53
C ALA A 57 -6.15 9.46 9.65
N ALA A 58 -4.91 9.60 10.08
CA ALA A 58 -3.76 8.85 9.60
C ALA A 58 -3.01 8.26 10.78
N LEU A 59 -2.21 7.24 10.53
CA LEU A 59 -1.37 6.62 11.54
C LEU A 59 0.03 6.38 10.95
N PHE A 60 1.05 6.83 11.66
CA PHE A 60 2.43 6.61 11.27
C PHE A 60 2.88 5.18 11.55
N PHE A 61 3.59 4.59 10.61
CA PHE A 61 4.27 3.31 10.74
C PHE A 61 5.72 3.41 10.29
N PRO A 62 6.66 2.69 10.94
CA PRO A 62 8.08 2.76 10.60
C PRO A 62 8.44 2.07 9.28
N SER A 63 7.51 1.33 8.66
CA SER A 63 7.73 0.68 7.38
C SER A 63 6.43 0.47 6.58
N GLY A 64 6.53 0.51 5.25
CA GLY A 64 5.42 0.20 4.34
C GLY A 64 4.90 -1.24 4.50
N THR A 65 5.78 -2.20 4.78
CA THR A 65 5.37 -3.57 5.10
C THR A 65 4.45 -3.63 6.32
N MET A 66 4.79 -2.92 7.40
CA MET A 66 3.92 -2.87 8.59
C MET A 66 2.59 -2.20 8.28
N THR A 67 2.58 -1.13 7.48
CA THR A 67 1.37 -0.46 7.01
C THR A 67 0.47 -1.42 6.23
N ASN A 68 1.02 -2.10 5.21
CA ASN A 68 0.27 -3.05 4.39
C ASN A 68 -0.30 -4.20 5.24
N GLN A 69 0.51 -4.81 6.09
CA GLN A 69 0.07 -5.94 6.91
C GLN A 69 -1.03 -5.52 7.91
N THR A 70 -0.94 -4.32 8.47
CA THR A 70 -1.97 -3.77 9.35
C THR A 70 -3.25 -3.49 8.57
N ALA A 71 -3.17 -2.85 7.41
CA ALA A 71 -4.33 -2.57 6.57
C ALA A 71 -5.06 -3.86 6.15
N ILE A 72 -4.31 -4.89 5.74
CA ILE A 72 -4.90 -6.19 5.41
C ILE A 72 -5.59 -6.79 6.64
N LYS A 73 -4.93 -6.77 7.79
CA LYS A 73 -5.46 -7.35 9.04
C LYS A 73 -6.77 -6.74 9.49
N ILE A 74 -6.93 -5.41 9.39
CA ILE A 74 -8.15 -4.72 9.84
C ILE A 74 -9.33 -4.89 8.89
N HIS A 75 -9.06 -5.21 7.61
CA HIS A 75 -10.10 -5.38 6.58
C HIS A 75 -10.47 -6.83 6.30
N THR A 76 -9.85 -7.80 6.97
CA THR A 76 -10.06 -9.22 6.69
C THR A 76 -10.20 -10.05 7.96
N GLN A 77 -10.72 -11.26 7.80
CA GLN A 77 -10.75 -12.28 8.86
C GLN A 77 -9.97 -13.52 8.40
N PRO A 78 -9.43 -14.32 9.31
CA PRO A 78 -8.81 -15.61 8.96
C PRO A 78 -9.77 -16.47 8.13
N GLY A 79 -9.27 -17.01 7.01
CA GLY A 79 -10.06 -17.76 6.05
C GLY A 79 -10.60 -16.93 4.89
N ASP A 80 -10.52 -15.61 4.94
CA ASP A 80 -10.90 -14.75 3.81
C ASP A 80 -9.92 -14.86 2.62
N GLN A 81 -10.33 -14.26 1.51
CA GLN A 81 -9.52 -14.06 0.31
C GLN A 81 -9.39 -12.57 0.02
N LEU A 82 -8.17 -12.13 -0.29
CA LEU A 82 -7.93 -10.84 -0.95
C LEU A 82 -7.57 -11.05 -2.43
N ILE A 83 -7.89 -10.04 -3.25
CA ILE A 83 -7.54 -10.01 -4.68
C ILE A 83 -6.40 -9.01 -4.87
N CYS A 84 -5.33 -9.42 -5.58
CA CYS A 84 -4.20 -8.55 -5.94
C CYS A 84 -3.58 -8.98 -7.28
N ASP A 85 -2.73 -8.12 -7.86
CA ASP A 85 -1.90 -8.53 -9.00
C ASP A 85 -0.82 -9.53 -8.58
N HIS A 86 -0.42 -10.43 -9.48
CA HIS A 86 0.61 -11.44 -9.22
C HIS A 86 2.01 -10.85 -8.95
N TYR A 87 2.26 -9.59 -9.31
CA TYR A 87 3.48 -8.85 -9.00
C TYR A 87 3.40 -8.04 -7.71
N SER A 88 2.24 -7.98 -7.05
CA SER A 88 2.05 -7.15 -5.85
C SER A 88 3.09 -7.41 -4.78
N HIS A 89 3.57 -6.34 -4.17
CA HIS A 89 4.58 -6.37 -3.12
C HIS A 89 4.11 -7.17 -1.90
N ILE A 90 2.85 -6.98 -1.49
CA ILE A 90 2.23 -7.66 -0.35
C ILE A 90 2.30 -9.19 -0.43
N PHE A 91 2.26 -9.75 -1.65
CA PHE A 91 2.36 -11.19 -1.87
C PHE A 91 3.80 -11.68 -1.99
N ASN A 92 4.65 -10.93 -2.74
CA ASN A 92 5.97 -11.43 -3.14
C ASN A 92 7.11 -11.04 -2.18
N TYR A 93 6.97 -9.92 -1.42
CA TYR A 93 8.12 -9.29 -0.77
C TYR A 93 7.90 -8.95 0.71
N GLU A 94 6.85 -9.47 1.34
CA GLU A 94 6.54 -9.22 2.75
C GLU A 94 6.58 -10.50 3.62
N GLY A 95 7.45 -11.43 3.27
CA GLY A 95 7.72 -12.62 4.09
C GLY A 95 6.53 -13.55 4.29
N GLY A 96 5.55 -13.55 3.38
CA GLY A 96 4.31 -14.32 3.54
C GLY A 96 3.35 -13.72 4.57
N GLY A 97 3.50 -12.44 4.88
CA GLY A 97 2.78 -11.73 5.94
C GLY A 97 1.25 -11.80 5.81
N VAL A 98 0.70 -11.78 4.60
CA VAL A 98 -0.74 -11.90 4.37
C VAL A 98 -1.29 -13.17 5.01
N SER A 99 -0.65 -14.31 4.76
CA SER A 99 -1.06 -15.59 5.33
C SER A 99 -0.70 -15.71 6.81
N PHE A 100 0.50 -15.27 7.20
CA PHE A 100 0.98 -15.40 8.57
C PHE A 100 0.24 -14.49 9.56
N ASN A 101 0.11 -13.19 9.24
CA ASN A 101 -0.48 -12.21 10.14
C ASN A 101 -2.01 -12.21 10.11
N SER A 102 -2.61 -12.45 8.94
CA SER A 102 -4.04 -12.29 8.73
C SER A 102 -4.78 -13.60 8.49
N GLY A 103 -4.09 -14.69 8.18
CA GLY A 103 -4.72 -15.97 7.84
C GLY A 103 -5.51 -15.91 6.53
N VAL A 104 -5.12 -15.05 5.61
CA VAL A 104 -5.83 -14.73 4.36
C VAL A 104 -5.14 -15.36 3.17
N SER A 105 -5.91 -15.86 2.22
CA SER A 105 -5.43 -16.35 0.93
C SER A 105 -5.39 -15.22 -0.12
N CYS A 106 -4.39 -15.25 -1.01
CA CYS A 106 -4.29 -14.30 -2.12
C CYS A 106 -4.85 -14.91 -3.40
N LYS A 107 -5.85 -14.28 -4.01
CA LYS A 107 -6.28 -14.50 -5.38
C LYS A 107 -5.45 -13.60 -6.28
N MET A 108 -4.43 -14.16 -6.89
CA MET A 108 -3.55 -13.43 -7.79
C MET A 108 -4.13 -13.35 -9.19
N ILE A 109 -4.19 -12.14 -9.74
CA ILE A 109 -4.62 -11.87 -11.12
C ILE A 109 -3.41 -11.45 -11.93
N LYS A 110 -3.31 -11.92 -13.16
CA LYS A 110 -2.29 -11.45 -14.10
C LYS A 110 -2.80 -10.20 -14.82
N GLY A 111 -2.48 -9.05 -14.26
CA GLY A 111 -2.78 -7.75 -14.85
C GLY A 111 -1.76 -7.34 -15.93
N ASN A 112 -1.97 -6.16 -16.48
CA ASN A 112 -1.05 -5.54 -17.42
C ASN A 112 -0.01 -4.70 -16.67
N ARG A 113 1.23 -5.17 -16.58
CA ARG A 113 2.31 -4.50 -15.84
C ARG A 113 1.92 -4.22 -14.39
N GLY A 114 1.34 -5.20 -13.70
CA GLY A 114 0.93 -5.07 -12.30
C GLY A 114 -0.41 -4.37 -12.07
N ARG A 115 -1.10 -3.94 -13.14
CA ARG A 115 -2.41 -3.26 -13.05
C ARG A 115 -3.52 -4.24 -13.43
N ILE A 116 -4.41 -4.49 -12.50
CA ILE A 116 -5.61 -5.30 -12.69
C ILE A 116 -6.81 -4.40 -13.04
N THR A 117 -7.82 -4.94 -13.69
CA THR A 117 -9.01 -4.21 -14.11
C THR A 117 -10.23 -4.58 -13.28
N SER A 118 -11.22 -3.71 -13.27
CA SER A 118 -12.52 -3.93 -12.61
C SER A 118 -13.22 -5.21 -13.13
N SER A 119 -13.11 -5.52 -14.43
CA SER A 119 -13.65 -6.76 -14.98
C SER A 119 -12.93 -8.00 -14.46
N GLN A 120 -11.59 -7.98 -14.40
CA GLN A 120 -10.82 -9.09 -13.86
C GLN A 120 -11.10 -9.31 -12.36
N ILE A 121 -11.29 -8.22 -11.61
CA ILE A 121 -11.68 -8.30 -10.19
C ILE A 121 -13.06 -8.93 -10.07
N LEU A 122 -14.05 -8.49 -10.85
CA LEU A 122 -15.42 -9.02 -10.83
C LEU A 122 -15.44 -10.54 -11.06
N GLU A 123 -14.70 -11.03 -12.05
CA GLU A 123 -14.56 -12.46 -12.35
C GLU A 123 -13.86 -13.27 -11.25
N SER A 124 -13.15 -12.57 -10.33
CA SER A 124 -12.36 -13.19 -9.28
C SER A 124 -13.05 -13.16 -7.91
N ILE A 125 -14.19 -12.48 -7.78
CA ILE A 125 -15.00 -12.48 -6.57
C ILE A 125 -15.66 -13.84 -6.41
N ASN A 126 -15.45 -14.48 -5.28
CA ASN A 126 -16.13 -15.74 -4.98
C ASN A 126 -17.62 -15.50 -4.69
N PRO A 127 -18.51 -16.44 -5.09
CA PRO A 127 -19.94 -16.34 -4.77
C PRO A 127 -20.17 -16.29 -3.24
N PRO A 128 -20.93 -15.33 -2.73
CA PRO A 128 -21.10 -15.15 -1.27
C PRO A 128 -21.80 -16.32 -0.58
N ASP A 129 -22.66 -17.03 -1.31
CA ASP A 129 -23.45 -18.14 -0.78
C ASP A 129 -22.79 -19.51 -0.95
N PHE A 130 -21.56 -19.55 -1.47
CA PHE A 130 -20.84 -20.81 -1.68
C PHE A 130 -19.84 -21.06 -0.58
N TYR A 131 -20.25 -21.78 0.48
CA TYR A 131 -19.47 -21.99 1.70
C TYR A 131 -18.12 -22.71 1.52
N HIS A 132 -17.90 -23.38 0.40
CA HIS A 132 -16.60 -24.01 0.08
C HIS A 132 -15.51 -23.04 -0.36
N SER A 133 -15.89 -21.85 -0.81
CA SER A 133 -14.96 -20.81 -1.23
C SER A 133 -14.66 -19.83 -0.10
N PRO A 134 -13.43 -19.36 0.05
CA PRO A 134 -13.14 -18.27 0.96
C PRO A 134 -13.93 -17.02 0.58
N LYS A 135 -14.41 -16.28 1.57
CA LYS A 135 -15.08 -14.99 1.33
C LYS A 135 -14.08 -14.00 0.76
N THR A 136 -14.40 -13.40 -0.38
CA THR A 136 -13.64 -12.25 -0.89
C THR A 136 -13.99 -11.02 -0.07
N SER A 137 -13.00 -10.38 0.56
CA SER A 137 -13.22 -9.23 1.47
C SER A 137 -12.43 -7.99 1.10
N LEU A 138 -11.32 -8.14 0.37
CA LEU A 138 -10.38 -7.05 0.10
C LEU A 138 -9.85 -7.11 -1.32
N VAL A 139 -9.71 -5.93 -1.96
CA VAL A 139 -8.93 -5.72 -3.18
C VAL A 139 -7.72 -4.86 -2.84
N CYS A 140 -6.53 -5.29 -3.25
CA CYS A 140 -5.28 -4.55 -3.06
C CYS A 140 -4.72 -4.12 -4.42
N LEU A 141 -4.49 -2.81 -4.57
CA LEU A 141 -3.81 -2.20 -5.71
C LEU A 141 -2.43 -1.70 -5.26
N GLU A 142 -1.52 -1.55 -6.21
CA GLU A 142 -0.17 -0.98 -5.98
C GLU A 142 0.09 0.12 -7.01
N ASN A 143 0.39 1.35 -6.57
CA ASN A 143 0.65 2.49 -7.45
C ASN A 143 1.81 3.37 -6.91
N THR A 144 2.90 3.58 -7.68
CA THR A 144 3.19 2.91 -8.96
C THR A 144 3.55 1.45 -8.74
N THR A 145 3.29 0.59 -9.74
CA THR A 145 3.60 -0.85 -9.63
C THR A 145 5.11 -1.07 -9.70
N ASN A 146 5.70 -1.69 -8.69
CA ASN A 146 7.15 -1.93 -8.62
C ASN A 146 7.63 -2.86 -9.74
N LYS A 147 7.20 -4.10 -9.75
CA LYS A 147 7.60 -5.10 -10.74
C LYS A 147 6.94 -4.91 -12.11
N GLY A 148 5.92 -4.08 -12.19
CA GLY A 148 5.34 -3.62 -13.44
C GLY A 148 6.16 -2.53 -14.15
N GLY A 149 7.33 -2.16 -13.62
CA GLY A 149 8.22 -1.16 -14.19
C GLY A 149 7.71 0.27 -14.01
N GLY A 150 7.18 0.58 -12.81
CA GLY A 150 6.66 1.91 -12.48
C GLY A 150 5.39 2.28 -13.24
N ALA A 151 4.58 1.29 -13.63
CA ALA A 151 3.33 1.58 -14.33
C ALA A 151 2.35 2.29 -13.39
N ILE A 152 1.64 3.28 -13.94
CA ILE A 152 0.66 4.10 -13.23
C ILE A 152 -0.74 3.63 -13.63
N TYR A 153 -1.65 3.50 -12.66
CA TYR A 153 -3.05 3.23 -12.94
C TYR A 153 -3.73 4.42 -13.63
N ASP A 154 -4.63 4.13 -14.55
CA ASP A 154 -5.60 5.11 -15.06
C ASP A 154 -6.60 5.44 -13.93
N LEU A 155 -6.84 6.73 -13.67
CA LEU A 155 -7.77 7.17 -12.62
C LEU A 155 -9.18 6.68 -12.86
N ASN A 156 -9.64 6.65 -14.12
CA ASN A 156 -10.96 6.12 -14.47
C ASN A 156 -11.08 4.63 -14.11
N GLU A 157 -9.98 3.86 -14.23
CA GLU A 157 -10.02 2.45 -13.85
C GLU A 157 -10.00 2.28 -12.33
N ILE A 158 -9.24 3.09 -11.59
CA ILE A 158 -9.32 3.13 -10.11
C ILE A 158 -10.74 3.44 -9.66
N GLU A 159 -11.41 4.40 -10.30
CA GLU A 159 -12.79 4.77 -9.98
C GLU A 159 -13.77 3.62 -10.24
N LYS A 160 -13.64 2.92 -11.36
CA LYS A 160 -14.43 1.71 -11.65
C LYS A 160 -14.20 0.62 -10.61
N ILE A 161 -12.95 0.39 -10.21
CA ILE A 161 -12.61 -0.58 -9.17
C ILE A 161 -13.21 -0.16 -7.83
N SER A 162 -13.11 1.11 -7.46
CA SER A 162 -13.70 1.63 -6.23
C SER A 162 -15.22 1.43 -6.20
N ASN A 163 -15.90 1.76 -7.29
CA ASN A 163 -17.35 1.57 -7.41
C ASN A 163 -17.73 0.10 -7.37
N LEU A 164 -16.95 -0.77 -8.00
CA LEU A 164 -17.14 -2.23 -7.92
C LEU A 164 -17.00 -2.72 -6.49
N CYS A 165 -15.93 -2.33 -5.78
CA CYS A 165 -15.71 -2.71 -4.39
C CYS A 165 -16.88 -2.26 -3.50
N LYS A 166 -17.33 -1.02 -3.62
CA LYS A 166 -18.49 -0.50 -2.88
C LYS A 166 -19.75 -1.34 -3.15
N LYS A 167 -20.02 -1.66 -4.44
CA LYS A 167 -21.19 -2.45 -4.84
C LYS A 167 -21.19 -3.85 -4.25
N HIS A 168 -20.02 -4.48 -4.11
CA HIS A 168 -19.87 -5.85 -3.61
C HIS A 168 -19.49 -5.93 -2.13
N GLY A 169 -19.44 -4.80 -1.41
CA GLY A 169 -19.07 -4.77 0.02
C GLY A 169 -17.63 -5.18 0.29
N LEU A 170 -16.72 -4.93 -0.65
CA LEU A 170 -15.30 -5.20 -0.54
C LEU A 170 -14.56 -3.96 -0.04
N ALA A 171 -13.58 -4.15 0.82
CA ALA A 171 -12.61 -3.09 1.11
C ALA A 171 -11.66 -2.89 -0.09
N LEU A 172 -11.15 -1.66 -0.24
CA LEU A 172 -10.15 -1.32 -1.25
C LEU A 172 -8.92 -0.73 -0.54
N HIS A 173 -7.78 -1.40 -0.67
CA HIS A 173 -6.48 -0.95 -0.17
C HIS A 173 -5.59 -0.53 -1.34
N LEU A 174 -4.91 0.61 -1.18
CA LEU A 174 -3.89 1.06 -2.11
C LEU A 174 -2.52 1.05 -1.41
N ASP A 175 -1.64 0.15 -1.84
CA ASP A 175 -0.21 0.28 -1.56
C ASP A 175 0.34 1.46 -2.37
N GLY A 176 0.50 2.58 -1.69
CA GLY A 176 0.95 3.85 -2.25
C GLY A 176 2.43 4.14 -2.00
N ALA A 177 3.28 3.13 -1.83
CA ALA A 177 4.71 3.30 -1.53
C ALA A 177 5.42 4.30 -2.46
N ARG A 178 4.94 4.42 -3.71
CA ARG A 178 5.45 5.36 -4.73
C ARG A 178 4.36 6.27 -5.30
N LEU A 179 3.33 6.56 -4.53
CA LEU A 179 2.19 7.37 -4.97
C LEU A 179 2.61 8.78 -5.42
N TRP A 180 3.61 9.37 -4.77
CA TRP A 180 4.16 10.68 -5.14
C TRP A 180 4.92 10.71 -6.49
N ASN A 181 5.11 9.55 -7.11
CA ASN A 181 5.73 9.41 -8.43
C ASN A 181 4.69 9.15 -9.54
N ALA A 182 3.41 9.08 -9.18
CA ALA A 182 2.31 8.78 -10.10
C ALA A 182 1.72 10.05 -10.74
#